data_2f6a80dc6002ec9d5b5ffd8b516b8777
#
_entry.id   2f6a80dc6002ec9d5b5ffd8b516b8777
#
_cell.length_a   1.000
_cell.length_b   1.000
_cell.length_c   1.000
_cell.angle_alpha   90.00
_cell.angle_beta   90.00
_cell.angle_gamma   90.00
#
_symmetry.space_group_name_H-M   'P 1'
#
loop_
_entity.id
_entity.type
_entity.pdbx_description
1 polymer ?
#
loop_
_entity_poly.entity_id
_entity_poly.type
_entity_poly.pdbx_seq_one_letter_code
_entity_poly.pdbx_strand_id
1 'polypeptide(L)'
;AFPTAPPELPKWGNTPASPQPQRLMDRVSQVCRRRHLSRRTEEAYCYWIRRYIYFHAKQHPVAVGANGITPFINYLASDQKVAASTQSQALNAILFLYRDVLDIDVGQLKGLRRVQRQARLPTVLTVGEVRDVLAHLSGTTRLMAELLYGAGLRVTEAMTLRVKDLDLQAGTIHVRSGKGGKDRTSLLPVRLRAPMQQHLLRVAALHK
;
A
#
# COMPACT_ATOMS: atom_id res chain seq x y z
N ALA A 1 -14.11 4.52 66.34
CA ALA A 1 -13.47 5.60 65.58
C ALA A 1 -12.80 4.99 64.38
N PHE A 2 -13.30 5.25 63.15
CA PHE A 2 -12.63 4.90 61.92
C PHE A 2 -11.78 6.08 61.48
N PRO A 3 -10.53 5.88 61.13
CA PRO A 3 -9.70 6.97 60.67
C PRO A 3 -9.93 7.26 59.17
N THR A 4 -10.23 8.49 58.98
CA THR A 4 -10.03 9.46 57.91
C THR A 4 -9.28 9.06 56.65
N ALA A 5 -9.87 9.49 55.54
CA ALA A 5 -9.42 9.84 54.21
C ALA A 5 -8.16 9.14 53.64
N PRO A 6 -8.24 8.63 52.41
CA PRO A 6 -7.08 8.10 51.67
C PRO A 6 -6.08 9.21 51.33
N PRO A 7 -4.77 8.90 51.25
CA PRO A 7 -3.76 9.87 50.88
C PRO A 7 -3.95 10.39 49.46
N GLU A 8 -3.81 11.71 49.34
CA GLU A 8 -3.86 12.37 48.03
C GLU A 8 -2.78 11.79 47.07
N LEU A 9 -3.25 11.36 45.92
CA LEU A 9 -2.37 10.91 44.84
C LEU A 9 -1.52 12.10 44.36
N PRO A 10 -0.22 11.90 44.05
CA PRO A 10 0.64 12.95 43.53
C PRO A 10 0.07 13.50 42.22
N LYS A 11 -0.16 14.80 42.16
CA LYS A 11 -0.53 15.53 40.96
C LYS A 11 0.62 15.41 39.95
N TRP A 12 0.45 14.55 38.95
CA TRP A 12 1.32 14.51 37.78
C TRP A 12 1.21 15.86 37.07
N GLY A 13 2.22 16.69 37.25
CA GLY A 13 2.34 17.94 36.52
C GLY A 13 2.56 17.65 35.04
N ASN A 14 1.50 17.52 34.27
CA ASN A 14 1.54 17.65 32.82
C ASN A 14 1.76 19.10 32.48
N THR A 15 3.02 19.54 32.50
CA THR A 15 3.41 20.67 31.70
C THR A 15 3.41 20.16 30.26
N PRO A 16 2.51 20.60 29.37
CA PRO A 16 2.59 20.22 27.97
C PRO A 16 3.91 20.80 27.45
N ALA A 17 4.83 19.91 27.10
CA ALA A 17 6.02 20.31 26.36
C ALA A 17 5.52 21.12 25.16
N SER A 18 5.98 22.36 25.03
CA SER A 18 5.66 23.23 23.89
C SER A 18 5.87 22.41 22.60
N PRO A 19 4.89 22.32 21.70
CA PRO A 19 5.00 21.48 20.53
C PRO A 19 6.17 21.98 19.69
N GLN A 20 7.27 21.23 19.71
CA GLN A 20 8.36 21.48 18.77
C GLN A 20 7.76 21.43 17.35
N PRO A 21 8.12 22.37 16.46
CA PRO A 21 7.57 22.41 15.12
C PRO A 21 7.85 21.06 14.44
N GLN A 22 6.80 20.25 14.28
CA GLN A 22 6.91 18.94 13.66
C GLN A 22 7.51 19.10 12.26
N ARG A 23 8.53 18.32 11.95
CA ARG A 23 9.11 18.30 10.61
C ARG A 23 8.02 17.95 9.60
N LEU A 24 8.03 18.60 8.44
CA LEU A 24 7.01 18.39 7.39
C LEU A 24 6.81 16.91 7.07
N MET A 25 7.90 16.13 6.97
CA MET A 25 7.82 14.71 6.65
C MET A 25 7.16 13.88 7.75
N ASP A 26 7.32 14.26 9.02
CA ASP A 26 6.65 13.60 10.14
C ASP A 26 5.13 13.86 10.10
N ARG A 27 4.74 15.10 9.74
CA ARG A 27 3.32 15.43 9.49
C ARG A 27 2.74 14.62 8.34
N VAL A 28 3.46 14.47 7.23
CA VAL A 28 3.05 13.63 6.10
C VAL A 28 2.77 12.21 6.56
N SER A 29 3.72 11.58 7.27
CA SER A 29 3.57 10.23 7.80
C SER A 29 2.39 10.11 8.77
N GLN A 30 2.21 11.08 9.66
CA GLN A 30 1.10 11.09 10.61
C GLN A 30 -0.26 11.17 9.89
N VAL A 31 -0.39 12.04 8.87
CA VAL A 31 -1.63 12.16 8.10
C VAL A 31 -1.90 10.89 7.28
N CYS A 32 -0.87 10.28 6.68
CA CYS A 32 -1.01 8.99 5.99
C CYS A 32 -1.59 7.91 6.92
N ARG A 33 -1.06 7.80 8.14
CA ARG A 33 -1.54 6.83 9.15
C ARG A 33 -2.95 7.13 9.62
N ARG A 34 -3.26 8.40 9.88
CA ARG A 34 -4.62 8.84 10.26
C ARG A 34 -5.65 8.52 9.17
N ARG A 35 -5.24 8.57 7.89
CA ARG A 35 -6.08 8.18 6.75
C ARG A 35 -6.03 6.69 6.41
N HIS A 36 -5.39 5.88 7.24
CA HIS A 36 -5.26 4.44 7.04
C HIS A 36 -4.66 4.06 5.68
N LEU A 37 -3.74 4.90 5.16
CA LEU A 37 -3.03 4.58 3.93
C LEU A 37 -2.04 3.45 4.17
N SER A 38 -1.82 2.61 3.13
CA SER A 38 -0.84 1.52 3.24
C SER A 38 0.57 2.08 3.42
N ARG A 39 1.43 1.33 4.10
CA ARG A 39 2.86 1.68 4.27
C ARG A 39 3.53 1.98 2.93
N ARG A 40 3.23 1.19 1.89
CA ARG A 40 3.75 1.41 0.54
C ARG A 40 3.29 2.74 -0.06
N THR A 41 2.06 3.17 0.23
CA THR A 41 1.54 4.48 -0.18
C THR A 41 2.27 5.60 0.57
N GLU A 42 2.47 5.46 1.89
CA GLU A 42 3.23 6.41 2.71
C GLU A 42 4.65 6.59 2.17
N GLU A 43 5.35 5.49 1.91
CA GLU A 43 6.71 5.50 1.34
C GLU A 43 6.76 6.19 -0.03
N ALA A 44 5.81 5.88 -0.91
CA ALA A 44 5.71 6.49 -2.23
C ALA A 44 5.40 8.00 -2.15
N TYR A 45 4.49 8.41 -1.26
CA TYR A 45 4.16 9.82 -1.06
C TYR A 45 5.35 10.59 -0.49
N CYS A 46 6.01 10.04 0.52
CA CYS A 46 7.23 10.63 1.09
C CYS A 46 8.33 10.78 0.02
N TYR A 47 8.51 9.80 -0.85
CA TYR A 47 9.48 9.87 -1.94
C TYR A 47 9.18 11.02 -2.91
N TRP A 48 7.92 11.14 -3.40
CA TRP A 48 7.54 12.18 -4.35
C TRP A 48 7.57 13.57 -3.74
N ILE A 49 7.16 13.72 -2.46
CA ILE A 49 7.21 15.00 -1.74
C ILE A 49 8.65 15.46 -1.57
N ARG A 50 9.59 14.56 -1.21
CA ARG A 50 11.01 14.92 -1.15
C ARG A 50 11.53 15.39 -2.52
N ARG A 51 11.23 14.66 -3.60
CA ARG A 51 11.63 15.06 -4.96
C ARG A 51 11.07 16.42 -5.34
N TYR A 52 9.83 16.72 -4.98
CA TYR A 52 9.20 18.01 -5.18
C TYR A 52 9.94 19.13 -4.45
N ILE A 53 10.27 18.93 -3.18
CA ILE A 53 11.03 19.91 -2.37
C ILE A 53 12.43 20.14 -2.97
N TYR A 54 13.11 19.08 -3.42
CA TYR A 54 14.42 19.23 -4.07
C TYR A 54 14.33 19.97 -5.42
N PHE A 55 13.30 19.71 -6.21
CA PHE A 55 13.05 20.41 -7.46
C PHE A 55 12.91 21.94 -7.25
N HIS A 56 12.31 22.34 -6.15
CA HIS A 56 12.16 23.75 -5.77
C HIS A 56 13.29 24.24 -4.84
N ALA A 57 14.52 23.78 -5.04
CA ALA A 57 15.71 24.22 -4.31
C ALA A 57 15.55 24.17 -2.77
N LYS A 58 14.86 23.15 -2.26
CA LYS A 58 14.55 22.94 -0.83
C LYS A 58 13.68 24.02 -0.20
N GLN A 59 12.97 24.81 -1.00
CA GLN A 59 11.97 25.74 -0.47
C GLN A 59 10.82 24.99 0.19
N HIS A 60 10.27 25.59 1.24
CA HIS A 60 9.11 25.01 1.91
C HIS A 60 7.89 25.03 0.98
N PRO A 61 7.10 23.94 0.85
CA PRO A 61 5.96 23.87 -0.07
C PRO A 61 4.93 25.00 0.09
N VAL A 62 4.75 25.51 1.29
CA VAL A 62 3.89 26.68 1.54
C VAL A 62 4.39 27.91 0.80
N ALA A 63 5.70 28.15 0.76
CA ALA A 63 6.29 29.29 0.05
C ALA A 63 6.22 29.10 -1.48
N VAL A 64 6.36 27.87 -1.97
CA VAL A 64 6.23 27.51 -3.39
C VAL A 64 4.79 27.70 -3.88
N GLY A 65 3.81 27.37 -3.05
CA GLY A 65 2.38 27.45 -3.38
C GLY A 65 1.94 26.48 -4.46
N ALA A 66 0.65 26.50 -4.79
CA ALA A 66 0.05 25.61 -5.78
C ALA A 66 0.64 25.76 -7.19
N ASN A 67 1.16 26.95 -7.52
CA ASN A 67 1.75 27.25 -8.82
C ASN A 67 3.00 26.41 -9.11
N GLY A 68 3.70 25.92 -8.08
CA GLY A 68 4.87 25.06 -8.25
C GLY A 68 4.55 23.62 -8.70
N ILE A 69 3.30 23.20 -8.59
CA ILE A 69 2.89 21.82 -8.92
C ILE A 69 3.05 21.54 -10.42
N THR A 70 2.47 22.40 -11.25
CA THR A 70 2.50 22.23 -12.71
C THR A 70 3.92 22.15 -13.29
N PRO A 71 4.86 23.04 -12.93
CA PRO A 71 6.25 22.95 -13.40
C PRO A 71 6.91 21.61 -13.04
N PHE A 72 6.74 21.15 -11.79
CA PHE A 72 7.30 19.87 -11.36
C PHE A 72 6.73 18.67 -12.13
N ILE A 73 5.41 18.62 -12.31
CA ILE A 73 4.76 17.51 -13.02
C ILE A 73 5.12 17.54 -14.51
N ASN A 74 5.25 18.71 -15.12
CA ASN A 74 5.69 18.86 -16.49
C ASN A 74 7.17 18.46 -16.66
N TYR A 75 8.04 18.82 -15.71
CA TYR A 75 9.43 18.35 -15.67
C TYR A 75 9.51 16.81 -15.63
N LEU A 76 8.69 16.14 -14.83
CA LEU A 76 8.64 14.68 -14.81
C LEU A 76 8.24 14.09 -16.18
N ALA A 77 7.33 14.74 -16.89
CA ALA A 77 6.86 14.29 -18.19
C ALA A 77 7.90 14.52 -19.30
N SER A 78 8.47 15.73 -19.36
CA SER A 78 9.34 16.17 -20.47
C SER A 78 10.78 15.72 -20.28
N ASP A 79 11.38 16.04 -19.13
CA ASP A 79 12.81 15.84 -18.89
C ASP A 79 13.10 14.44 -18.35
N GLN A 80 12.28 13.96 -17.41
CA GLN A 80 12.46 12.65 -16.80
C GLN A 80 11.76 11.53 -17.59
N LYS A 81 10.94 11.86 -18.59
CA LYS A 81 10.21 10.93 -19.47
C LYS A 81 9.52 9.79 -18.70
N VAL A 82 8.97 10.09 -17.52
CA VAL A 82 8.32 9.08 -16.69
C VAL A 82 7.03 8.57 -17.33
N ALA A 83 6.66 7.33 -17.01
CA ALA A 83 5.38 6.76 -17.48
C ALA A 83 4.18 7.55 -16.91
N ALA A 84 3.05 7.56 -17.62
CA ALA A 84 1.82 8.23 -17.23
C ALA A 84 1.31 7.83 -15.82
N SER A 85 1.46 6.56 -15.45
CA SER A 85 1.11 6.07 -14.12
C SER A 85 2.01 6.66 -13.03
N THR A 86 3.30 6.82 -13.31
CA THR A 86 4.29 7.42 -12.40
C THR A 86 4.03 8.91 -12.23
N GLN A 87 3.72 9.62 -13.33
CA GLN A 87 3.32 11.03 -13.27
C GLN A 87 2.05 11.22 -12.42
N SER A 88 1.05 10.36 -12.60
CA SER A 88 -0.19 10.41 -11.83
C SER A 88 0.06 10.13 -10.34
N GLN A 89 0.97 9.20 -10.02
CA GLN A 89 1.36 8.91 -8.64
C GLN A 89 2.04 10.12 -7.98
N ALA A 90 2.97 10.77 -8.69
CA ALA A 90 3.62 11.99 -8.22
C ALA A 90 2.61 13.11 -7.98
N LEU A 91 1.72 13.35 -8.93
CA LEU A 91 0.66 14.37 -8.79
C LEU A 91 -0.22 14.10 -7.57
N ASN A 92 -0.69 12.87 -7.38
CA ASN A 92 -1.51 12.50 -6.23
C ASN A 92 -0.77 12.73 -4.90
N ALA A 93 0.53 12.43 -4.82
CA ALA A 93 1.34 12.68 -3.64
C ALA A 93 1.45 14.19 -3.31
N ILE A 94 1.61 15.03 -4.34
CA ILE A 94 1.71 16.49 -4.15
C ILE A 94 0.34 17.09 -3.81
N LEU A 95 -0.73 16.62 -4.44
CA LEU A 95 -2.09 17.03 -4.08
C LEU A 95 -2.42 16.66 -2.64
N PHE A 96 -2.04 15.45 -2.21
CA PHE A 96 -2.17 15.03 -0.81
C PHE A 96 -1.38 15.95 0.13
N LEU A 97 -0.14 16.31 -0.22
CA LEU A 97 0.65 17.25 0.57
C LEU A 97 -0.09 18.58 0.79
N TYR A 98 -0.58 19.19 -0.29
CA TYR A 98 -1.24 20.49 -0.17
C TYR A 98 -2.59 20.42 0.53
N ARG A 99 -3.47 19.50 0.11
CA ARG A 99 -4.85 19.42 0.60
C ARG A 99 -4.97 18.81 1.99
N ASP A 100 -4.24 17.71 2.24
CA ASP A 100 -4.44 16.90 3.44
C ASP A 100 -3.44 17.19 4.56
N VAL A 101 -2.24 17.66 4.21
CA VAL A 101 -1.17 17.93 5.20
C VAL A 101 -1.05 19.42 5.50
N LEU A 102 -1.12 20.26 4.47
CA LEU A 102 -0.95 21.71 4.60
C LEU A 102 -2.27 22.48 4.70
N ASP A 103 -3.39 21.82 4.37
CA ASP A 103 -4.74 22.41 4.33
C ASP A 103 -4.82 23.62 3.37
N ILE A 104 -4.20 23.47 2.20
CA ILE A 104 -4.15 24.51 1.16
C ILE A 104 -4.95 24.04 -0.05
N ASP A 105 -5.94 24.83 -0.48
CA ASP A 105 -6.64 24.54 -1.73
C ASP A 105 -5.74 24.82 -2.93
N VAL A 106 -5.67 23.83 -3.81
CA VAL A 106 -4.82 23.86 -5.01
C VAL A 106 -5.55 24.51 -6.19
N GLY A 107 -6.88 24.59 -6.15
CA GLY A 107 -7.70 25.06 -7.27
C GLY A 107 -7.53 24.21 -8.52
N GLN A 108 -7.67 24.83 -9.69
CA GLN A 108 -7.49 24.19 -11.00
C GLN A 108 -6.03 24.29 -11.46
N LEU A 109 -5.39 23.15 -11.70
CA LEU A 109 -4.05 23.11 -12.27
C LEU A 109 -4.11 23.36 -13.79
N LYS A 110 -3.81 24.59 -14.21
CA LYS A 110 -3.74 24.98 -15.62
C LYS A 110 -2.39 24.58 -16.23
N GLY A 111 -2.37 24.23 -17.52
CA GLY A 111 -1.13 23.94 -18.24
C GLY A 111 -0.45 22.60 -17.90
N LEU A 112 -1.15 21.69 -17.23
CA LEU A 112 -0.62 20.37 -16.90
C LEU A 112 -0.49 19.50 -18.15
N ARG A 113 0.74 19.14 -18.53
CA ARG A 113 1.01 18.18 -19.60
C ARG A 113 0.87 16.75 -19.07
N ARG A 114 -0.24 16.10 -19.40
CA ARG A 114 -0.43 14.69 -19.04
C ARG A 114 0.22 13.78 -20.07
N VAL A 115 1.07 12.87 -19.62
CA VAL A 115 1.57 11.79 -20.47
C VAL A 115 0.37 10.92 -20.85
N GLN A 116 0.15 10.72 -22.14
CA GLN A 116 -0.93 9.86 -22.63
C GLN A 116 -0.64 8.41 -22.22
N ARG A 117 -1.63 7.79 -21.62
CA ARG A 117 -1.57 6.37 -21.29
C ARG A 117 -1.89 5.58 -22.56
N GLN A 118 -0.90 4.95 -23.17
CA GLN A 118 -1.18 3.94 -24.17
C GLN A 118 -1.92 2.77 -23.50
N ALA A 119 -3.16 2.55 -23.90
CA ALA A 119 -3.92 1.39 -23.47
C ALA A 119 -3.28 0.14 -24.12
N ARG A 120 -2.47 -0.59 -23.36
CA ARG A 120 -2.03 -1.93 -23.78
C ARG A 120 -3.04 -2.94 -23.27
N LEU A 121 -3.67 -3.66 -24.18
CA LEU A 121 -4.47 -4.81 -23.80
C LEU A 121 -3.55 -5.85 -23.16
N PRO A 122 -3.92 -6.40 -22.00
CA PRO A 122 -3.14 -7.48 -21.40
C PRO A 122 -3.17 -8.71 -22.31
N THR A 123 -2.02 -9.34 -22.51
CA THR A 123 -1.96 -10.64 -23.17
C THR A 123 -2.57 -11.68 -22.25
N VAL A 124 -3.59 -12.36 -22.73
CA VAL A 124 -4.24 -13.45 -22.00
C VAL A 124 -3.65 -14.75 -22.51
N LEU A 125 -3.06 -15.56 -21.62
CA LEU A 125 -2.56 -16.88 -21.95
C LEU A 125 -3.70 -17.86 -22.18
N THR A 126 -3.55 -18.73 -23.15
CA THR A 126 -4.44 -19.89 -23.36
C THR A 126 -4.30 -20.90 -22.22
N VAL A 127 -5.28 -21.77 -22.07
CA VAL A 127 -5.21 -22.85 -21.05
C VAL A 127 -4.01 -23.76 -21.27
N GLY A 128 -3.60 -24.00 -22.54
CA GLY A 128 -2.42 -24.76 -22.89
C GLY A 128 -1.15 -24.10 -22.40
N GLU A 129 -0.94 -22.82 -22.73
CA GLU A 129 0.22 -22.04 -22.29
C GLU A 129 0.32 -21.95 -20.77
N VAL A 130 -0.81 -21.77 -20.07
CA VAL A 130 -0.82 -21.79 -18.59
C VAL A 130 -0.37 -23.14 -18.07
N ARG A 131 -0.83 -24.25 -18.65
CA ARG A 131 -0.43 -25.61 -18.26
C ARG A 131 1.06 -25.81 -18.45
N ASP A 132 1.61 -25.36 -19.58
CA ASP A 132 3.03 -25.47 -19.90
C ASP A 132 3.89 -24.67 -18.91
N VAL A 133 3.50 -23.42 -18.61
CA VAL A 133 4.17 -22.61 -17.57
C VAL A 133 4.15 -23.31 -16.22
N LEU A 134 3.00 -23.83 -15.79
CA LEU A 134 2.87 -24.55 -14.51
C LEU A 134 3.69 -25.84 -14.48
N ALA A 135 3.87 -26.53 -15.61
CA ALA A 135 4.67 -27.74 -15.70
C ALA A 135 6.17 -27.50 -15.45
N HIS A 136 6.68 -26.30 -15.76
CA HIS A 136 8.07 -25.88 -15.50
C HIS A 136 8.32 -25.43 -14.05
N LEU A 137 7.28 -25.33 -13.22
CA LEU A 137 7.39 -24.96 -11.82
C LEU A 137 7.33 -26.19 -10.93
N SER A 138 7.98 -26.13 -9.77
CA SER A 138 8.00 -27.20 -8.79
C SER A 138 7.79 -26.69 -7.35
N GLY A 139 7.48 -27.59 -6.43
CA GLY A 139 7.40 -27.32 -4.99
C GLY A 139 6.40 -26.20 -4.64
N THR A 140 6.76 -25.35 -3.70
CA THR A 140 5.93 -24.25 -3.20
C THR A 140 5.61 -23.21 -4.27
N THR A 141 6.55 -22.95 -5.18
CA THR A 141 6.35 -21.98 -6.28
C THR A 141 5.23 -22.44 -7.22
N ARG A 142 5.21 -23.73 -7.56
CA ARG A 142 4.11 -24.30 -8.36
C ARG A 142 2.78 -24.19 -7.64
N LEU A 143 2.74 -24.58 -6.36
CA LEU A 143 1.51 -24.49 -5.56
C LEU A 143 0.97 -23.06 -5.48
N MET A 144 1.85 -22.06 -5.29
CA MET A 144 1.47 -20.66 -5.31
C MET A 144 0.92 -20.22 -6.68
N ALA A 145 1.60 -20.56 -7.77
CA ALA A 145 1.13 -20.22 -9.12
C ALA A 145 -0.23 -20.84 -9.43
N GLU A 146 -0.45 -22.08 -9.04
CA GLU A 146 -1.72 -22.79 -9.19
C GLU A 146 -2.84 -22.16 -8.34
N LEU A 147 -2.54 -21.65 -7.12
CA LEU A 147 -3.47 -20.89 -6.30
C LEU A 147 -3.81 -19.53 -6.93
N LEU A 148 -2.82 -18.82 -7.44
CA LEU A 148 -3.05 -17.54 -8.14
C LEU A 148 -3.99 -17.72 -9.33
N TYR A 149 -3.73 -18.73 -10.15
CA TYR A 149 -4.54 -19.00 -11.35
C TYR A 149 -5.89 -19.61 -11.01
N GLY A 150 -5.94 -20.62 -10.15
CA GLY A 150 -7.13 -21.41 -9.90
C GLY A 150 -8.11 -20.80 -8.90
N ALA A 151 -7.59 -20.06 -7.88
CA ALA A 151 -8.42 -19.40 -6.87
C ALA A 151 -8.54 -17.87 -7.09
N GLY A 152 -7.87 -17.31 -8.09
CA GLY A 152 -7.91 -15.87 -8.39
C GLY A 152 -7.32 -15.00 -7.27
N LEU A 153 -6.34 -15.51 -6.55
CA LEU A 153 -5.67 -14.75 -5.49
C LEU A 153 -4.68 -13.75 -6.08
N ARG A 154 -4.49 -12.61 -5.42
CA ARG A 154 -3.35 -11.74 -5.69
C ARG A 154 -2.08 -12.34 -5.12
N VAL A 155 -0.93 -12.00 -5.69
CA VAL A 155 0.37 -12.50 -5.19
C VAL A 155 0.53 -12.24 -3.69
N THR A 156 0.24 -11.03 -3.23
CA THR A 156 0.32 -10.68 -1.81
C THR A 156 -0.66 -11.46 -0.93
N GLU A 157 -1.87 -11.74 -1.42
CA GLU A 157 -2.88 -12.53 -0.71
C GLU A 157 -2.40 -13.99 -0.56
N ALA A 158 -1.84 -14.58 -1.62
CA ALA A 158 -1.28 -15.93 -1.55
C ALA A 158 -0.07 -16.02 -0.61
N MET A 159 0.82 -15.00 -0.61
CA MET A 159 2.00 -14.96 0.27
C MET A 159 1.65 -14.75 1.75
N THR A 160 0.54 -14.10 2.04
CA THR A 160 0.10 -13.83 3.43
C THR A 160 -0.98 -14.78 3.92
N LEU A 161 -1.32 -15.81 3.12
CA LEU A 161 -2.33 -16.80 3.46
C LEU A 161 -1.90 -17.60 4.70
N ARG A 162 -2.79 -17.72 5.67
CA ARG A 162 -2.54 -18.42 6.92
C ARG A 162 -3.20 -19.81 6.88
N VAL A 163 -2.66 -20.75 7.63
CA VAL A 163 -3.24 -22.09 7.78
C VAL A 163 -4.72 -22.04 8.14
N LYS A 164 -5.08 -21.18 9.07
CA LYS A 164 -6.48 -20.99 9.54
C LYS A 164 -7.44 -20.36 8.54
N ASP A 165 -6.91 -19.82 7.45
CA ASP A 165 -7.72 -19.19 6.40
C ASP A 165 -8.07 -20.20 5.28
N LEU A 166 -7.63 -21.47 5.44
CA LEU A 166 -7.90 -22.58 4.54
C LEU A 166 -8.89 -23.55 5.18
N ASP A 167 -10.01 -23.77 4.53
CA ASP A 167 -10.91 -24.88 4.83
C ASP A 167 -10.80 -25.92 3.70
N LEU A 168 -10.03 -26.98 3.97
CA LEU A 168 -9.82 -28.07 3.01
C LEU A 168 -11.08 -28.92 2.84
N GLN A 169 -11.92 -28.99 3.86
CA GLN A 169 -13.13 -29.79 3.87
C GLN A 169 -14.22 -29.11 3.03
N ALA A 170 -14.51 -27.84 3.32
CA ALA A 170 -15.42 -27.04 2.51
C ALA A 170 -14.81 -26.64 1.14
N GLY A 171 -13.50 -26.70 0.99
CA GLY A 171 -12.81 -26.28 -0.23
C GLY A 171 -12.84 -24.77 -0.44
N THR A 172 -12.63 -24.01 0.65
CA THR A 172 -12.69 -22.55 0.63
C THR A 172 -11.42 -21.89 1.18
N ILE A 173 -11.15 -20.70 0.72
CA ILE A 173 -10.03 -19.85 1.13
C ILE A 173 -10.61 -18.52 1.61
N HIS A 174 -10.33 -18.15 2.84
CA HIS A 174 -10.70 -16.84 3.39
C HIS A 174 -9.59 -15.83 3.15
N VAL A 175 -9.82 -14.90 2.21
CA VAL A 175 -8.89 -13.82 1.89
C VAL A 175 -9.21 -12.64 2.78
N ARG A 176 -8.28 -12.31 3.68
CA ARG A 176 -8.42 -11.17 4.61
C ARG A 176 -7.76 -9.93 4.06
N SER A 177 -8.34 -8.78 4.37
CA SER A 177 -7.80 -7.46 4.01
C SER A 177 -7.42 -7.35 2.53
N GLY A 178 -8.27 -7.87 1.64
CA GLY A 178 -8.10 -7.74 0.19
C GLY A 178 -8.07 -6.28 -0.26
N LYS A 179 -8.16 -6.03 -1.58
CA LYS A 179 -8.14 -4.68 -2.13
C LYS A 179 -9.24 -3.81 -1.49
N GLY A 180 -8.80 -2.72 -0.82
CA GLY A 180 -9.71 -1.83 -0.08
C GLY A 180 -10.09 -2.34 1.31
N GLY A 181 -9.30 -3.26 1.91
CA GLY A 181 -9.55 -3.78 3.26
C GLY A 181 -10.75 -4.73 3.39
N LYS A 182 -11.31 -5.19 2.27
CA LYS A 182 -12.49 -6.07 2.27
C LYS A 182 -12.08 -7.54 2.29
N ASP A 183 -12.70 -8.30 3.20
CA ASP A 183 -12.57 -9.75 3.25
C ASP A 183 -13.43 -10.39 2.15
N ARG A 184 -12.98 -11.52 1.62
CA ARG A 184 -13.75 -12.33 0.68
C ARG A 184 -13.41 -13.81 0.84
N THR A 185 -14.32 -14.65 0.42
CA THR A 185 -14.08 -16.09 0.27
C THR A 185 -13.82 -16.41 -1.20
N SER A 186 -12.83 -17.27 -1.46
CA SER A 186 -12.55 -17.85 -2.76
C SER A 186 -12.61 -19.37 -2.69
N LEU A 187 -12.83 -20.02 -3.83
CA LEU A 187 -12.87 -21.48 -3.89
C LEU A 187 -11.43 -22.03 -4.03
N LEU A 188 -11.14 -23.07 -3.27
CA LEU A 188 -9.93 -23.86 -3.44
C LEU A 188 -10.18 -24.92 -4.53
N PRO A 189 -9.47 -24.87 -5.68
CA PRO A 189 -9.63 -25.90 -6.70
C PRO A 189 -9.43 -27.30 -6.15
N VAL A 190 -10.31 -28.23 -6.50
CA VAL A 190 -10.30 -29.61 -5.98
C VAL A 190 -8.92 -30.26 -6.17
N ARG A 191 -8.28 -30.05 -7.32
CA ARG A 191 -6.94 -30.57 -7.63
C ARG A 191 -5.83 -30.07 -6.69
N LEU A 192 -6.05 -28.95 -6.00
CA LEU A 192 -5.08 -28.36 -5.06
C LEU A 192 -5.27 -28.83 -3.62
N ARG A 193 -6.36 -29.52 -3.30
CA ARG A 193 -6.62 -29.99 -1.92
C ARG A 193 -5.50 -30.90 -1.40
N ALA A 194 -5.14 -31.94 -2.15
CA ALA A 194 -4.09 -32.88 -1.75
C ALA A 194 -2.68 -32.24 -1.70
N PRO A 195 -2.22 -31.48 -2.72
CA PRO A 195 -0.97 -30.74 -2.63
C PRO A 195 -0.92 -29.73 -1.46
N MET A 196 -2.02 -29.07 -1.18
CA MET A 196 -2.13 -28.14 -0.05
C MET A 196 -2.03 -28.88 1.28
N GLN A 197 -2.71 -30.00 1.44
CA GLN A 197 -2.63 -30.81 2.66
C GLN A 197 -1.19 -31.29 2.92
N GLN A 198 -0.49 -31.77 1.89
CA GLN A 198 0.92 -32.15 2.01
C GLN A 198 1.82 -30.95 2.38
N HIS A 199 1.53 -29.77 1.82
CA HIS A 199 2.26 -28.56 2.17
C HIS A 199 2.04 -28.17 3.63
N LEU A 200 0.80 -28.25 4.14
CA LEU A 200 0.48 -27.96 5.54
C LEU A 200 1.17 -28.93 6.50
N LEU A 201 1.29 -30.22 6.16
CA LEU A 201 2.05 -31.18 6.97
C LEU A 201 3.53 -30.80 7.06
N ARG A 202 4.13 -30.35 5.93
CA ARG A 202 5.52 -29.84 5.93
C ARG A 202 5.68 -28.60 6.78
N VAL A 203 4.75 -27.64 6.68
CA VAL A 203 4.76 -26.42 7.51
C VAL A 203 4.63 -26.78 8.99
N ALA A 204 3.75 -27.70 9.36
CA ALA A 204 3.60 -28.17 10.73
C ALA A 204 4.87 -28.84 11.28
N ALA A 205 5.62 -29.56 10.44
CA ALA A 205 6.89 -30.15 10.84
C ALA A 205 8.01 -29.12 11.07
N LEU A 206 7.98 -27.97 10.38
CA LEU A 206 8.94 -26.90 10.55
C LEU A 206 8.68 -26.04 11.78
N HIS A 207 7.47 -26.10 12.35
CA HIS A 207 7.07 -25.33 13.54
C HIS A 207 7.16 -26.13 14.86
N LYS A 208 7.62 -27.38 14.81
CA LYS A 208 7.96 -28.20 15.97
C LYS A 208 9.42 -27.99 16.36
#